data_daa66ce0d3523b60d7de1e9accb39aa3
#
_entry.id   daa66ce0d3523b60d7de1e9accb39aa3
#
_cell.length_a   1.000
_cell.length_b   1.000
_cell.length_c   1.000
_cell.angle_alpha   90.00
_cell.angle_beta   90.00
_cell.angle_gamma   90.00
#
_symmetry.space_group_name_H-M   'P 1'
#
loop_
_entity.id
_entity.type
_entity.pdbx_description
1 polymer ?
#
loop_
_entity_poly.entity_id
_entity_poly.type
_entity_poly.pdbx_seq_one_letter_code
_entity_poly.pdbx_strand_id
1 'polypeptide(L)'
;MSTKENNLKEKFKIALTSTAKVIADDFDVKKTNSEEKKIKEFNFLEIDNLTSPADFIRLRAETDSSALKKKFCNETIYKKNLPSNTSSRSLYNIAEKIRYETLGGKMLKGIEKNFQENYHQIINRKRKDQLKTKEDVSVLSLIHI
;
A
#
# COMPACT_ATOMS: atom_id res chain seq x y z
N MET A 1 -23.78 -16.31 0.61
CA MET A 1 -23.38 -14.89 0.68
C MET A 1 -24.42 -14.03 0.01
N SER A 2 -24.85 -12.94 0.65
CA SER A 2 -25.93 -12.09 0.16
C SER A 2 -25.50 -11.29 -1.06
N THR A 3 -26.38 -11.15 -2.06
CA THR A 3 -26.18 -10.32 -3.27
C THR A 3 -25.79 -8.87 -2.96
N LYS A 4 -26.18 -8.34 -1.80
CA LYS A 4 -25.79 -7.00 -1.33
C LYS A 4 -24.31 -6.92 -0.94
N GLU A 5 -23.75 -7.96 -0.36
CA GLU A 5 -22.36 -8.00 0.09
C GLU A 5 -21.40 -8.10 -1.11
N ASN A 6 -21.72 -8.89 -2.12
CA ASN A 6 -20.97 -8.95 -3.36
C ASN A 6 -20.98 -7.61 -4.09
N ASN A 7 -22.11 -6.89 -4.11
CA ASN A 7 -22.19 -5.56 -4.73
C ASN A 7 -21.31 -4.53 -4.00
N LEU A 8 -21.18 -4.61 -2.67
CA LEU A 8 -20.31 -3.70 -1.89
C LEU A 8 -18.83 -3.95 -2.19
N LYS A 9 -18.40 -5.21 -2.24
CA LYS A 9 -17.02 -5.60 -2.59
C LYS A 9 -16.66 -5.15 -4.00
N GLU A 10 -17.53 -5.33 -4.97
CA GLU A 10 -17.30 -4.85 -6.35
C GLU A 10 -17.19 -3.33 -6.43
N LYS A 11 -18.06 -2.58 -5.74
CA LYS A 11 -17.96 -1.11 -5.67
C LYS A 11 -16.65 -0.67 -5.04
N PHE A 12 -16.22 -1.35 -3.98
CA PHE A 12 -14.93 -1.06 -3.32
C PHE A 12 -13.75 -1.32 -4.27
N LYS A 13 -13.76 -2.43 -4.99
CA LYS A 13 -12.76 -2.77 -5.99
C LYS A 13 -12.65 -1.70 -7.09
N ILE A 14 -13.79 -1.27 -7.63
CA ILE A 14 -13.84 -0.21 -8.64
C ILE A 14 -13.25 1.09 -8.06
N ALA A 15 -13.63 1.47 -6.84
CA ALA A 15 -13.12 2.67 -6.19
C ALA A 15 -11.61 2.61 -5.98
N LEU A 16 -11.08 1.48 -5.47
CA LEU A 16 -9.63 1.29 -5.30
C LEU A 16 -8.87 1.39 -6.62
N THR A 17 -9.38 0.70 -7.66
CA THR A 17 -8.74 0.71 -8.99
C THR A 17 -8.72 2.12 -9.58
N SER A 18 -9.83 2.85 -9.49
CA SER A 18 -9.92 4.21 -10.00
C SER A 18 -8.98 5.16 -9.26
N THR A 19 -8.95 5.06 -7.92
CA THR A 19 -8.05 5.87 -7.09
C THR A 19 -6.59 5.57 -7.40
N ALA A 20 -6.22 4.29 -7.51
CA ALA A 20 -4.86 3.88 -7.81
C ALA A 20 -4.39 4.40 -9.20
N LYS A 21 -5.26 4.36 -10.22
CA LYS A 21 -4.95 4.92 -11.54
C LYS A 21 -4.72 6.42 -11.49
N VAL A 22 -5.56 7.16 -10.76
CA VAL A 22 -5.41 8.61 -10.59
C VAL A 22 -4.11 8.95 -9.86
N ILE A 23 -3.78 8.23 -8.78
CA ILE A 23 -2.55 8.45 -8.01
C ILE A 23 -1.31 8.16 -8.85
N ALA A 24 -1.33 7.08 -9.62
CA ALA A 24 -0.21 6.65 -10.46
C ALA A 24 -0.04 7.48 -11.75
N ASP A 25 -0.93 8.43 -12.02
CA ASP A 25 -1.05 9.14 -13.31
C ASP A 25 -1.18 8.17 -14.52
N ASP A 26 -1.74 6.99 -14.29
CA ASP A 26 -1.89 5.94 -15.30
C ASP A 26 -3.25 6.08 -16.02
N PHE A 27 -3.37 7.15 -16.81
CA PHE A 27 -4.56 7.43 -17.61
C PHE A 27 -4.51 6.81 -19.01
N ASP A 28 -3.34 6.32 -19.44
CA ASP A 28 -3.16 5.70 -20.75
C ASP A 28 -3.80 4.30 -20.80
N VAL A 29 -5.13 4.31 -20.93
CA VAL A 29 -5.87 3.16 -21.42
C VAL A 29 -5.66 3.08 -22.93
N LYS A 30 -4.45 2.83 -23.40
CA LYS A 30 -4.30 2.25 -24.74
C LYS A 30 -4.94 0.88 -24.65
N LYS A 31 -6.09 0.74 -25.31
CA LYS A 31 -6.78 -0.51 -25.60
C LYS A 31 -5.82 -1.44 -26.37
N THR A 32 -4.90 -2.06 -25.68
CA THR A 32 -4.19 -3.22 -26.19
C THR A 32 -4.92 -4.44 -25.64
N ASN A 33 -5.25 -5.37 -26.53
CA ASN A 33 -6.02 -6.60 -26.32
C ASN A 33 -5.35 -7.60 -25.34
N SER A 34 -4.85 -7.12 -24.21
CA SER A 34 -4.26 -7.91 -23.14
C SER A 34 -4.83 -7.46 -21.80
N GLU A 35 -6.14 -7.65 -21.65
CA GLU A 35 -6.84 -7.36 -20.38
C GLU A 35 -6.26 -8.17 -19.21
N GLU A 36 -5.69 -9.33 -19.47
CA GLU A 36 -5.12 -10.19 -18.44
C GLU A 36 -3.79 -9.71 -17.83
N LYS A 37 -2.99 -8.90 -18.54
CA LYS A 37 -1.69 -8.43 -18.03
C LYS A 37 -1.79 -7.21 -17.13
N LYS A 38 -2.81 -6.36 -17.28
CA LYS A 38 -2.97 -5.10 -16.51
C LYS A 38 -3.56 -5.30 -15.11
N ILE A 39 -4.29 -6.39 -14.90
CA ILE A 39 -4.88 -6.71 -13.59
C ILE A 39 -3.80 -7.23 -12.61
N LYS A 40 -2.66 -7.72 -13.11
CA LYS A 40 -1.57 -8.27 -12.28
C LYS A 40 -0.75 -7.23 -11.52
N GLU A 41 -0.86 -5.95 -11.84
CA GLU A 41 -0.09 -4.89 -11.13
C GLU A 41 -0.66 -4.52 -9.76
N PHE A 42 -1.96 -4.69 -9.55
CA PHE A 42 -2.60 -4.52 -8.24
C PHE A 42 -3.18 -5.86 -7.81
N ASN A 43 -2.64 -6.43 -6.76
CA ASN A 43 -3.00 -7.77 -6.29
C ASN A 43 -4.35 -7.74 -5.57
N PHE A 44 -5.46 -7.66 -6.33
CA PHE A 44 -6.83 -7.67 -5.82
C PHE A 44 -7.34 -9.07 -5.42
N LEU A 45 -6.49 -10.09 -5.43
CA LEU A 45 -6.84 -11.46 -5.06
C LEU A 45 -7.35 -11.59 -3.62
N GLU A 46 -7.07 -10.60 -2.77
CA GLU A 46 -7.51 -10.59 -1.37
C GLU A 46 -8.91 -9.99 -1.14
N ILE A 47 -9.56 -9.41 -2.16
CA ILE A 47 -10.87 -8.77 -1.99
C ILE A 47 -11.95 -9.76 -1.59
N ASP A 48 -11.88 -10.97 -2.12
CA ASP A 48 -12.86 -12.02 -1.82
C ASP A 48 -12.76 -12.49 -0.35
N ASN A 49 -11.60 -12.32 0.27
CA ASN A 49 -11.32 -12.70 1.65
C ASN A 49 -11.50 -11.57 2.67
N LEU A 50 -12.03 -10.41 2.26
CA LEU A 50 -12.28 -9.30 3.17
C LEU A 50 -13.45 -9.62 4.11
N THR A 51 -13.13 -9.81 5.39
CA THR A 51 -14.10 -10.17 6.42
C THR A 51 -14.27 -9.10 7.49
N SER A 52 -13.26 -8.27 7.70
CA SER A 52 -13.25 -7.27 8.77
C SER A 52 -13.03 -5.84 8.24
N PRO A 53 -13.50 -4.81 8.94
CA PRO A 53 -13.19 -3.41 8.61
C PRO A 53 -11.68 -3.15 8.51
N ALA A 54 -10.88 -3.86 9.31
CA ALA A 54 -9.42 -3.75 9.30
C ALA A 54 -8.81 -4.21 7.97
N ASP A 55 -9.39 -5.21 7.32
CA ASP A 55 -8.91 -5.69 6.02
C ASP A 55 -9.14 -4.65 4.93
N PHE A 56 -10.26 -3.92 4.97
CA PHE A 56 -10.54 -2.82 4.04
C PHE A 56 -9.55 -1.67 4.20
N ILE A 57 -9.22 -1.29 5.46
CA ILE A 57 -8.24 -0.24 5.75
C ILE A 57 -6.86 -0.67 5.25
N ARG A 58 -6.45 -1.91 5.54
CA ARG A 58 -5.17 -2.47 5.09
C ARG A 58 -5.08 -2.46 3.56
N LEU A 59 -6.06 -3.04 2.88
CA LEU A 59 -6.04 -3.14 1.41
C LEU A 59 -6.02 -1.76 0.74
N ARG A 60 -6.75 -0.79 1.28
CA ARG A 60 -6.74 0.58 0.79
C ARG A 60 -5.36 1.20 0.91
N ALA A 61 -4.72 1.11 2.08
CA ALA A 61 -3.39 1.65 2.30
C ALA A 61 -2.33 0.96 1.42
N GLU A 62 -2.40 -0.36 1.25
CA GLU A 62 -1.49 -1.11 0.37
C GLU A 62 -1.65 -0.71 -1.09
N THR A 63 -2.89 -0.49 -1.54
CA THR A 63 -3.18 -0.02 -2.91
C THR A 63 -2.65 1.40 -3.13
N ASP A 64 -2.89 2.32 -2.19
CA ASP A 64 -2.37 3.69 -2.24
C ASP A 64 -0.83 3.68 -2.26
N SER A 65 -0.19 2.87 -1.41
CA SER A 65 1.28 2.70 -1.36
C SER A 65 1.84 2.19 -2.68
N SER A 66 1.19 1.21 -3.30
CA SER A 66 1.60 0.65 -4.60
C SER A 66 1.48 1.66 -5.74
N ALA A 67 0.41 2.44 -5.75
CA ALA A 67 0.21 3.51 -6.73
C ALA A 67 1.25 4.63 -6.58
N LEU A 68 1.57 5.02 -5.33
CA LEU A 68 2.61 6.02 -5.04
C LEU A 68 4.01 5.51 -5.40
N LYS A 69 4.29 4.24 -5.18
CA LYS A 69 5.53 3.62 -5.64
C LYS A 69 5.65 3.76 -7.16
N LYS A 70 4.60 3.45 -7.91
CA LYS A 70 4.59 3.60 -9.36
C LYS A 70 4.84 5.04 -9.80
N LYS A 71 4.25 6.02 -9.09
CA LYS A 71 4.39 7.45 -9.38
C LYS A 71 5.78 8.01 -9.07
N PHE A 72 6.33 7.68 -7.90
CA PHE A 72 7.50 8.36 -7.35
C PHE A 72 8.79 7.54 -7.37
N CYS A 73 8.74 6.24 -7.67
CA CYS A 73 9.91 5.38 -7.74
C CYS A 73 10.39 5.24 -9.18
N ASN A 74 11.60 5.72 -9.45
CA ASN A 74 12.29 5.43 -10.72
C ASN A 74 13.02 4.08 -10.58
N GLU A 75 12.53 3.09 -11.31
CA GLU A 75 13.02 1.71 -11.19
C GLU A 75 14.50 1.56 -11.57
N THR A 76 14.97 2.33 -12.53
CA THR A 76 16.38 2.33 -12.96
C THR A 76 17.29 2.87 -11.86
N ILE A 77 16.90 4.01 -11.26
CA ILE A 77 17.65 4.62 -10.16
C ILE A 77 17.60 3.71 -8.92
N TYR A 78 16.43 3.15 -8.62
CA TYR A 78 16.25 2.23 -7.51
C TYR A 78 17.18 1.01 -7.62
N LYS A 79 17.19 0.33 -8.78
CA LYS A 79 18.04 -0.84 -9.04
C LYS A 79 19.53 -0.50 -8.97
N LYS A 80 19.93 0.66 -9.51
CA LYS A 80 21.32 1.13 -9.48
C LYS A 80 21.87 1.34 -8.08
N ASN A 81 21.01 1.81 -7.17
CA ASN A 81 21.39 2.14 -5.79
C ASN A 81 21.06 1.03 -4.79
N LEU A 82 20.52 -0.11 -5.25
CA LEU A 82 20.13 -1.21 -4.39
C LEU A 82 21.37 -1.86 -3.75
N PRO A 83 21.45 -1.88 -2.39
CA PRO A 83 22.59 -2.51 -1.71
C PRO A 83 22.68 -4.01 -1.98
N SER A 84 23.88 -4.55 -1.98
CA SER A 84 24.12 -5.99 -2.15
C SER A 84 23.79 -6.79 -0.88
N ASN A 85 24.04 -6.22 0.29
CA ASN A 85 23.77 -6.84 1.58
C ASN A 85 22.28 -6.90 1.88
N THR A 86 21.79 -8.04 2.36
CA THR A 86 20.35 -8.29 2.62
C THR A 86 19.75 -7.33 3.67
N SER A 87 20.45 -7.07 4.77
CA SER A 87 19.98 -6.15 5.81
C SER A 87 19.92 -4.71 5.32
N SER A 88 20.96 -4.25 4.60
CA SER A 88 21.01 -2.92 4.00
C SER A 88 19.94 -2.77 2.92
N ARG A 89 19.67 -3.82 2.14
CA ARG A 89 18.59 -3.85 1.15
C ARG A 89 17.22 -3.71 1.79
N SER A 90 16.98 -4.41 2.90
CA SER A 90 15.72 -4.29 3.66
C SER A 90 15.52 -2.87 4.17
N LEU A 91 16.56 -2.25 4.73
CA LEU A 91 16.51 -0.87 5.20
C LEU A 91 16.28 0.11 4.04
N TYR A 92 16.96 -0.07 2.92
CA TYR A 92 16.75 0.74 1.73
C TYR A 92 15.32 0.66 1.21
N ASN A 93 14.72 -0.54 1.16
CA ASN A 93 13.33 -0.74 0.76
C ASN A 93 12.35 -0.02 1.70
N ILE A 94 12.62 -0.07 3.00
CA ILE A 94 11.83 0.64 4.01
C ILE A 94 11.94 2.15 3.81
N ALA A 95 13.15 2.68 3.64
CA ALA A 95 13.39 4.11 3.42
C ALA A 95 12.69 4.62 2.15
N GLU A 96 12.77 3.87 1.04
CA GLU A 96 12.06 4.19 -0.20
C GLU A 96 10.54 4.18 0.00
N LYS A 97 10.02 3.20 0.72
CA LYS A 97 8.58 3.14 1.05
C LYS A 97 8.14 4.38 1.80
N ILE A 98 8.86 4.75 2.85
CA ILE A 98 8.59 5.95 3.64
C ILE A 98 8.64 7.20 2.75
N ARG A 99 9.63 7.29 1.88
CA ARG A 99 9.80 8.44 0.98
C ARG A 99 8.56 8.65 0.10
N TYR A 100 8.13 7.62 -0.64
CA TYR A 100 6.99 7.80 -1.55
C TYR A 100 5.64 7.91 -0.81
N GLU A 101 5.46 7.26 0.34
CA GLU A 101 4.26 7.41 1.16
C GLU A 101 4.17 8.81 1.78
N THR A 102 5.29 9.36 2.26
CA THR A 102 5.35 10.74 2.78
C THR A 102 5.05 11.77 1.67
N LEU A 103 5.60 11.58 0.48
CA LEU A 103 5.30 12.46 -0.66
C LEU A 103 3.81 12.42 -1.02
N GLY A 104 3.22 11.22 -1.05
CA GLY A 104 1.79 11.03 -1.32
C GLY A 104 0.90 11.63 -0.25
N GLY A 105 1.23 11.47 1.02
CA GLY A 105 0.51 12.05 2.14
C GLY A 105 0.50 13.59 2.11
N LYS A 106 1.64 14.20 1.78
CA LYS A 106 1.73 15.66 1.59
C LYS A 106 0.90 16.16 0.40
N MET A 107 0.79 15.37 -0.65
CA MET A 107 0.04 15.70 -1.86
C MET A 107 -1.48 15.55 -1.66
N LEU A 108 -1.90 14.52 -0.96
CA LEU A 108 -3.30 14.13 -0.77
C LEU A 108 -3.59 13.73 0.67
N LYS A 109 -4.26 14.62 1.43
CA LYS A 109 -4.60 14.39 2.86
C LYS A 109 -5.39 13.09 3.11
N GLY A 110 -6.18 12.64 2.14
CA GLY A 110 -6.91 11.38 2.26
C GLY A 110 -5.97 10.15 2.29
N ILE A 111 -4.87 10.20 1.56
CA ILE A 111 -3.84 9.15 1.56
C ILE A 111 -3.10 9.13 2.90
N GLU A 112 -2.72 10.29 3.42
CA GLU A 112 -2.10 10.41 4.74
C GLU A 112 -2.95 9.75 5.82
N LYS A 113 -4.26 10.05 5.84
CA LYS A 113 -5.21 9.46 6.78
C LYS A 113 -5.29 7.93 6.63
N ASN A 114 -5.32 7.41 5.40
CA ASN A 114 -5.35 5.97 5.14
C ASN A 114 -4.11 5.27 5.72
N PHE A 115 -2.93 5.86 5.54
CA PHE A 115 -1.70 5.31 6.11
C PHE A 115 -1.71 5.38 7.64
N GLN A 116 -2.10 6.50 8.23
CA GLN A 116 -2.20 6.64 9.69
C GLN A 116 -3.13 5.58 10.29
N GLU A 117 -4.32 5.40 9.72
CA GLU A 117 -5.28 4.39 10.18
C GLU A 117 -4.70 2.96 10.07
N ASN A 118 -4.05 2.63 8.94
CA ASN A 118 -3.45 1.32 8.75
C ASN A 118 -2.29 1.05 9.72
N TYR A 119 -1.37 2.00 9.88
CA TYR A 119 -0.24 1.83 10.79
C TYR A 119 -0.69 1.78 12.24
N HIS A 120 -1.69 2.57 12.62
CA HIS A 120 -2.29 2.50 13.95
C HIS A 120 -2.87 1.11 14.24
N GLN A 121 -3.54 0.48 13.27
CA GLN A 121 -4.04 -0.89 13.42
C GLN A 121 -2.91 -1.92 13.55
N ILE A 122 -1.83 -1.77 12.75
CA ILE A 122 -0.68 -2.67 12.82
C ILE A 122 -0.05 -2.60 14.21
N ILE A 123 0.13 -1.41 14.77
CA ILE A 123 0.70 -1.19 16.09
C ILE A 123 -0.22 -1.79 17.17
N ASN A 124 -1.52 -1.53 17.09
CA ASN A 124 -2.48 -2.01 18.08
C ASN A 124 -2.66 -3.53 18.08
N ARG A 125 -2.36 -4.22 16.97
CA ARG A 125 -2.38 -5.68 16.91
C ARG A 125 -1.19 -6.33 17.60
N LYS A 126 -0.08 -5.60 17.77
CA LYS A 126 1.04 -6.09 18.54
C LYS A 126 0.65 -6.09 20.00
N ARG A 127 0.84 -7.22 20.67
CA ARG A 127 0.60 -7.32 22.11
C ARG A 127 1.53 -6.36 22.84
N LYS A 128 1.02 -5.69 23.86
CA LYS A 128 1.83 -4.78 24.71
C LYS A 128 3.02 -5.49 25.36
N ASP A 129 2.87 -6.77 25.66
CA ASP A 129 3.93 -7.63 26.22
C ASP A 129 5.06 -7.94 25.22
N GLN A 130 4.82 -7.78 23.93
CA GLN A 130 5.80 -7.96 22.86
C GLN A 130 6.58 -6.68 22.53
N LEU A 131 6.17 -5.53 23.07
CA LEU A 131 6.78 -4.23 22.83
C LEU A 131 7.42 -3.73 24.14
N LYS A 132 8.38 -4.48 24.70
CA LYS A 132 9.04 -4.14 25.96
C LYS A 132 10.25 -3.23 25.77
N THR A 133 10.91 -3.32 24.63
CA THR A 133 12.13 -2.56 24.31
C THR A 133 11.98 -1.82 22.99
N LYS A 134 12.92 -0.89 22.71
CA LYS A 134 12.96 -0.19 21.41
C LYS A 134 13.21 -1.15 20.25
N GLU A 135 13.91 -2.24 20.49
CA GLU A 135 14.21 -3.26 19.48
C GLU A 135 12.98 -4.05 19.06
N ASP A 136 11.96 -4.14 19.89
CA ASP A 136 10.68 -4.81 19.58
C ASP A 136 9.82 -4.00 18.61
N VAL A 137 10.14 -2.71 18.41
CA VAL A 137 9.42 -1.83 17.50
C VAL A 137 10.12 -1.84 16.14
N SER A 138 9.42 -2.31 15.11
CA SER A 138 9.98 -2.24 13.76
C SER A 138 10.23 -0.79 13.34
N VAL A 139 11.27 -0.56 12.52
CA VAL A 139 11.63 0.77 12.00
C VAL A 139 10.42 1.50 11.39
N LEU A 140 9.54 0.77 10.72
CA LEU A 140 8.28 1.33 10.16
C LEU A 140 7.34 1.86 11.25
N SER A 141 7.31 1.25 12.42
CA SER A 141 6.48 1.71 13.54
C SER A 141 7.06 2.95 14.22
N LEU A 142 8.40 3.13 14.22
CA LEU A 142 9.07 4.28 14.83
C LEU A 142 8.84 5.58 14.05
N ILE A 143 8.64 5.49 12.75
CA ILE A 143 8.53 6.67 11.86
C ILE A 143 7.13 7.26 11.87
N HIS A 144 6.13 6.51 12.32
CA HIS A 144 4.72 6.93 12.38
C HIS A 144 4.26 7.29 13.81
N ILE A 145 5.19 7.31 14.77
CA ILE A 145 4.98 7.88 16.10
C ILE A 145 5.35 9.36 16.09
#